data_1a6b96335637f9d5ed37f77b598ace42
#
_entry.id   1a6b96335637f9d5ed37f77b598ace42
#
_cell.length_a   1.000
_cell.length_b   1.000
_cell.length_c   1.000
_cell.angle_alpha   90.00
_cell.angle_beta   90.00
_cell.angle_gamma   90.00
#
_symmetry.space_group_name_H-M   'P 1'
#
loop_
_entity.id
_entity.type
_entity.pdbx_description
1 polymer ?
#
loop_
_entity_poly.entity_id
_entity_poly.type
_entity_poly.pdbx_seq_one_letter_code
_entity_poly.pdbx_strand_id
1 'polypeptide(L)'
;MPRVRTFDPTGRHVHTASSLGASVDYGHDGQGRLQEMSSGEWSAKWLRDSVGLEAERHLMGGVHVTTRRDRFGRETFKSVGARNVEQFRRRYTWDMGNRLLVARDEITGRVARYDYDEFDNLISAEYERGGEVERLYRVPDRMGNLFETREKDDRKYDAGGRLAEDREFFYHYDCEGNLIFKEFKEMALRGGIVAPINKEQLETELGIRFRAFGTGWRYDWQRRHA
;
A
#
# COMPACT_ATOMS: atom_id res chain seq x y z
N MET A 1 20.90 9.26 -24.92
CA MET A 1 20.06 9.47 -26.12
C MET A 1 19.62 10.91 -26.12
N PRO A 2 19.85 11.67 -27.18
CA PRO A 2 19.52 13.09 -27.22
C PRO A 2 17.97 13.27 -27.22
N ARG A 3 17.50 14.16 -26.34
CA ARG A 3 16.13 14.67 -26.32
C ARG A 3 16.17 16.16 -26.57
N VAL A 4 15.31 16.63 -27.45
CA VAL A 4 15.14 18.06 -27.73
C VAL A 4 13.85 18.51 -27.00
N ARG A 5 13.97 19.59 -26.26
CA ARG A 5 12.83 20.27 -25.61
C ARG A 5 12.67 21.65 -26.17
N THR A 6 11.47 22.03 -26.49
CA THR A 6 11.13 23.36 -26.97
C THR A 6 10.25 24.07 -25.95
N PHE A 7 10.49 25.35 -25.77
CA PHE A 7 9.77 26.21 -24.82
C PHE A 7 9.14 27.38 -25.57
N ASP A 8 8.01 27.86 -25.09
CA ASP A 8 7.39 29.07 -25.62
C ASP A 8 8.14 30.33 -25.11
N PRO A 9 7.79 31.53 -25.62
CA PRO A 9 8.44 32.78 -25.18
C PRO A 9 8.28 33.10 -23.69
N THR A 10 7.35 32.46 -23.01
CA THR A 10 7.15 32.61 -21.54
C THR A 10 7.89 31.56 -20.74
N GLY A 11 8.68 30.68 -21.38
CA GLY A 11 9.47 29.62 -20.76
C GLY A 11 8.70 28.34 -20.43
N ARG A 12 7.49 28.17 -20.93
CA ARG A 12 6.72 26.93 -20.71
C ARG A 12 7.14 25.87 -21.72
N HIS A 13 7.28 24.63 -21.26
CA HIS A 13 7.64 23.48 -22.08
C HIS A 13 6.47 23.11 -23.02
N VAL A 14 6.65 23.24 -24.32
CA VAL A 14 5.59 23.03 -25.32
C VAL A 14 5.80 21.83 -26.22
N HIS A 15 7.05 21.31 -26.31
CA HIS A 15 7.31 20.16 -27.15
C HIS A 15 8.53 19.36 -26.67
N THR A 16 8.46 18.04 -26.80
CA THR A 16 9.62 17.13 -26.64
C THR A 16 9.71 16.21 -27.85
N ALA A 17 10.89 16.13 -28.45
CA ALA A 17 11.21 15.13 -29.47
C ALA A 17 12.36 14.23 -29.01
N SER A 18 12.34 12.97 -29.43
CA SER A 18 13.37 11.97 -29.18
C SER A 18 13.98 11.52 -30.52
N SER A 19 15.26 11.22 -30.52
CA SER A 19 15.94 10.62 -31.70
C SER A 19 15.38 9.27 -32.13
N LEU A 20 14.50 8.65 -31.29
CA LEU A 20 13.80 7.41 -31.61
C LEU A 20 12.40 7.65 -32.23
N GLY A 21 12.09 8.88 -32.64
CA GLY A 21 10.83 9.25 -33.29
C GLY A 21 9.66 9.54 -32.32
N ALA A 22 9.85 9.45 -31.00
CA ALA A 22 8.80 9.88 -30.08
C ALA A 22 8.71 11.41 -30.04
N SER A 23 7.49 11.92 -30.15
CA SER A 23 7.15 13.36 -30.14
C SER A 23 5.96 13.59 -29.24
N VAL A 24 6.04 14.59 -28.36
CA VAL A 24 4.96 14.97 -27.44
C VAL A 24 4.80 16.48 -27.43
N ASP A 25 3.58 16.95 -27.66
CA ASP A 25 3.17 18.35 -27.56
C ASP A 25 2.45 18.60 -26.24
N TYR A 26 2.65 19.79 -25.66
CA TYR A 26 2.08 20.20 -24.37
C TYR A 26 1.35 21.52 -24.52
N GLY A 27 0.05 21.51 -24.24
CA GLY A 27 -0.80 22.69 -24.18
C GLY A 27 -1.00 23.15 -22.72
N HIS A 28 -0.97 24.47 -22.50
CA HIS A 28 -1.13 25.07 -21.19
C HIS A 28 -2.36 25.98 -21.16
N ASP A 29 -2.98 26.10 -19.99
CA ASP A 29 -4.04 27.08 -19.74
C ASP A 29 -3.47 28.50 -19.59
N GLY A 30 -4.35 29.49 -19.44
CA GLY A 30 -3.97 30.89 -19.28
C GLY A 30 -3.14 31.18 -18.03
N GLN A 31 -3.08 30.26 -17.08
CA GLN A 31 -2.27 30.34 -15.86
C GLN A 31 -0.97 29.54 -15.96
N GLY A 32 -0.66 28.96 -17.14
CA GLY A 32 0.56 28.21 -17.38
C GLY A 32 0.53 26.76 -16.89
N ARG A 33 -0.62 26.23 -16.46
CA ARG A 33 -0.75 24.84 -16.03
C ARG A 33 -1.02 23.93 -17.22
N LEU A 34 -0.44 22.73 -17.21
CA LEU A 34 -0.68 21.73 -18.25
C LEU A 34 -2.18 21.46 -18.42
N GLN A 35 -2.71 21.66 -19.61
CA GLN A 35 -4.11 21.45 -19.97
C GLN A 35 -4.29 20.32 -20.99
N GLU A 36 -3.31 20.10 -21.85
CA GLU A 36 -3.37 19.10 -22.91
C GLU A 36 -2.00 18.49 -23.18
N MET A 37 -1.97 17.22 -23.52
CA MET A 37 -0.81 16.54 -24.09
C MET A 37 -1.27 15.74 -25.31
N SER A 38 -0.42 15.68 -26.36
CA SER A 38 -0.67 14.84 -27.52
C SER A 38 0.62 14.23 -28.07
N SER A 39 0.49 13.04 -28.67
CA SER A 39 1.59 12.31 -29.30
C SER A 39 1.01 11.39 -30.36
N GLY A 40 1.15 11.75 -31.64
CA GLY A 40 0.45 11.07 -32.73
C GLY A 40 -1.06 11.14 -32.54
N GLU A 41 -1.73 9.99 -32.55
CA GLU A 41 -3.16 9.92 -32.30
C GLU A 41 -3.55 9.97 -30.82
N TRP A 42 -2.58 9.78 -29.92
CA TRP A 42 -2.84 9.83 -28.49
C TRP A 42 -3.01 11.25 -27.99
N SER A 43 -4.02 11.46 -27.12
CA SER A 43 -4.23 12.73 -26.44
C SER A 43 -4.75 12.55 -25.02
N ALA A 44 -4.41 13.51 -24.16
CA ALA A 44 -4.93 13.65 -22.82
C ALA A 44 -5.24 15.13 -22.56
N LYS A 45 -6.42 15.39 -21.97
CA LYS A 45 -6.89 16.74 -21.65
C LYS A 45 -7.34 16.82 -20.21
N TRP A 46 -6.93 17.88 -19.51
CA TRP A 46 -7.26 18.14 -18.11
C TRP A 46 -8.17 19.37 -17.99
N LEU A 47 -9.29 19.18 -17.30
CA LEU A 47 -10.13 20.27 -16.84
C LEU A 47 -9.90 20.46 -15.35
N ARG A 48 -9.88 21.70 -14.93
CA ARG A 48 -9.59 22.08 -13.55
C ARG A 48 -10.77 22.81 -12.93
N ASP A 49 -10.87 22.67 -11.61
CA ASP A 49 -11.82 23.46 -10.81
C ASP A 49 -11.35 24.92 -10.63
N SER A 50 -12.16 25.71 -9.95
CA SER A 50 -11.90 27.14 -9.71
C SER A 50 -10.64 27.43 -8.90
N VAL A 51 -10.14 26.45 -8.13
CA VAL A 51 -8.89 26.56 -7.34
C VAL A 51 -7.70 25.93 -8.06
N GLY A 52 -7.92 25.41 -9.28
CA GLY A 52 -6.85 24.89 -10.13
C GLY A 52 -6.50 23.43 -9.95
N LEU A 53 -7.24 22.69 -9.14
CA LEU A 53 -7.08 21.25 -9.01
C LEU A 53 -7.75 20.51 -10.14
N GLU A 54 -7.23 19.36 -10.53
CA GLU A 54 -7.83 18.51 -11.56
C GLU A 54 -9.25 18.07 -11.13
N ALA A 55 -10.23 18.43 -11.94
CA ALA A 55 -11.62 18.02 -11.79
C ALA A 55 -11.97 16.88 -12.76
N GLU A 56 -11.49 16.97 -14.01
CA GLU A 56 -11.70 15.97 -15.02
C GLU A 56 -10.43 15.72 -15.85
N ARG A 57 -10.29 14.48 -16.33
CA ARG A 57 -9.30 14.11 -17.33
C ARG A 57 -9.95 13.29 -18.42
N HIS A 58 -9.75 13.70 -19.65
CA HIS A 58 -10.19 12.99 -20.82
C HIS A 58 -8.97 12.39 -21.52
N LEU A 59 -9.02 11.09 -21.78
CA LEU A 59 -7.96 10.35 -22.46
C LEU A 59 -8.48 9.79 -23.77
N MET A 60 -7.57 9.52 -24.70
CA MET A 60 -7.89 8.81 -25.93
C MET A 60 -8.69 7.53 -25.67
N GLY A 61 -9.54 7.13 -26.63
CA GLY A 61 -10.41 5.96 -26.49
C GLY A 61 -11.69 6.22 -25.69
N GLY A 62 -11.98 7.50 -25.35
CA GLY A 62 -13.17 7.91 -24.63
C GLY A 62 -13.10 7.61 -23.12
N VAL A 63 -11.90 7.39 -22.60
CA VAL A 63 -11.69 7.25 -21.16
C VAL A 63 -11.81 8.62 -20.50
N HIS A 64 -12.60 8.71 -19.45
CA HIS A 64 -12.75 9.90 -18.64
C HIS A 64 -12.58 9.59 -17.15
N VAL A 65 -11.94 10.49 -16.46
CA VAL A 65 -11.76 10.47 -15.01
C VAL A 65 -12.42 11.71 -14.45
N THR A 66 -13.27 11.56 -13.45
CA THR A 66 -13.88 12.67 -12.74
C THR A 66 -13.47 12.60 -11.26
N THR A 67 -13.05 13.73 -10.71
CA THR A 67 -12.68 13.87 -9.30
C THR A 67 -13.43 15.05 -8.69
N ARG A 68 -14.08 14.85 -7.55
CA ARG A 68 -14.67 15.94 -6.76
C ARG A 68 -13.96 16.04 -5.42
N ARG A 69 -13.83 17.25 -4.93
CA ARG A 69 -13.15 17.55 -3.67
C ARG A 69 -14.04 18.37 -2.75
N ASP A 70 -13.74 18.32 -1.48
CA ASP A 70 -14.32 19.25 -0.51
C ASP A 70 -13.54 20.57 -0.47
N ARG A 71 -13.97 21.48 0.41
CA ARG A 71 -13.34 22.79 0.61
C ARG A 71 -11.88 22.74 1.09
N PHE A 72 -11.42 21.59 1.58
CA PHE A 72 -10.04 21.36 2.02
C PHE A 72 -9.18 20.70 0.93
N GLY A 73 -9.72 20.46 -0.27
CA GLY A 73 -9.03 19.83 -1.40
C GLY A 73 -8.99 18.31 -1.34
N ARG A 74 -9.64 17.67 -0.36
CA ARG A 74 -9.67 16.20 -0.21
C ARG A 74 -10.66 15.58 -1.19
N GLU A 75 -10.27 14.46 -1.80
CA GLU A 75 -11.16 13.75 -2.72
C GLU A 75 -12.39 13.20 -1.97
N THR A 76 -13.58 13.59 -2.39
CA THR A 76 -14.86 13.07 -1.87
C THR A 76 -15.52 12.12 -2.85
N PHE A 77 -15.13 12.19 -4.12
CA PHE A 77 -15.64 11.33 -5.18
C PHE A 77 -14.59 11.17 -6.28
N LYS A 78 -14.52 9.96 -6.83
CA LYS A 78 -13.73 9.66 -8.03
C LYS A 78 -14.45 8.63 -8.88
N SER A 79 -14.54 8.89 -10.18
CA SER A 79 -14.99 7.89 -11.15
C SER A 79 -14.05 7.79 -12.34
N VAL A 80 -13.98 6.60 -12.91
CA VAL A 80 -13.28 6.30 -14.15
C VAL A 80 -14.20 5.49 -15.04
N GLY A 81 -14.39 5.93 -16.27
CA GLY A 81 -15.23 5.25 -17.24
C GLY A 81 -14.68 5.38 -18.65
N ALA A 82 -15.23 4.58 -19.56
CA ALA A 82 -14.96 4.64 -20.97
C ALA A 82 -16.25 4.32 -21.75
N ARG A 83 -16.53 5.04 -22.84
CA ARG A 83 -17.67 4.79 -23.74
C ARG A 83 -19.01 4.65 -22.99
N ASN A 84 -19.26 5.54 -22.02
CA ASN A 84 -20.47 5.56 -21.16
C ASN A 84 -20.61 4.38 -20.18
N VAL A 85 -19.56 3.59 -19.97
CA VAL A 85 -19.51 2.54 -18.96
C VAL A 85 -18.55 2.97 -17.87
N GLU A 86 -19.05 3.14 -16.66
CA GLU A 86 -18.20 3.38 -15.50
C GLU A 86 -17.62 2.07 -14.99
N GLN A 87 -16.30 2.01 -14.84
CA GLN A 87 -15.56 0.84 -14.35
C GLN A 87 -15.07 1.02 -12.92
N PHE A 88 -15.04 2.26 -12.46
CA PHE A 88 -14.63 2.62 -11.12
C PHE A 88 -15.46 3.81 -10.66
N ARG A 89 -16.05 3.71 -9.48
CA ARG A 89 -16.78 4.80 -8.84
C ARG A 89 -16.65 4.68 -7.33
N ARG A 90 -15.97 5.64 -6.70
CA ARG A 90 -15.78 5.67 -5.25
C ARG A 90 -16.19 6.98 -4.63
N ARG A 91 -16.75 6.88 -3.40
CA ARG A 91 -16.96 8.01 -2.49
C ARG A 91 -16.09 7.84 -1.26
N TYR A 92 -15.62 8.98 -0.76
CA TYR A 92 -14.77 9.07 0.40
C TYR A 92 -15.40 10.00 1.43
N THR A 93 -15.34 9.59 2.69
CA THR A 93 -15.79 10.41 3.82
C THR A 93 -14.60 10.63 4.75
N TRP A 94 -14.39 11.88 5.13
CA TRP A 94 -13.27 12.33 5.94
C TRP A 94 -13.78 12.93 7.25
N ASP A 95 -13.00 12.84 8.31
CA ASP A 95 -13.25 13.58 9.53
C ASP A 95 -12.65 15.00 9.49
N MET A 96 -12.79 15.72 10.59
CA MET A 96 -12.24 17.08 10.71
C MET A 96 -10.71 17.11 10.85
N GLY A 97 -10.08 16.01 11.23
CA GLY A 97 -8.63 15.80 11.36
C GLY A 97 -7.93 15.34 10.07
N ASN A 98 -8.62 15.37 8.90
CA ASN A 98 -8.12 14.85 7.62
C ASN A 98 -7.90 13.34 7.55
N ARG A 99 -8.54 12.56 8.43
CA ARG A 99 -8.48 11.11 8.40
C ARG A 99 -9.61 10.56 7.53
N LEU A 100 -9.31 9.57 6.69
CA LEU A 100 -10.30 8.89 5.86
C LEU A 100 -11.12 7.94 6.73
N LEU A 101 -12.41 8.20 6.88
CA LEU A 101 -13.32 7.34 7.68
C LEU A 101 -13.96 6.23 6.85
N VAL A 102 -14.38 6.54 5.62
CA VAL A 102 -15.09 5.59 4.78
C VAL A 102 -14.66 5.74 3.33
N ALA A 103 -14.41 4.60 2.68
CA ALA A 103 -14.31 4.49 1.22
C ALA A 103 -15.39 3.51 0.73
N ARG A 104 -16.31 3.99 -0.11
CA ARG A 104 -17.39 3.19 -0.70
C ARG A 104 -17.19 3.05 -2.20
N ASP A 105 -17.08 1.82 -2.68
CA ASP A 105 -17.11 1.49 -4.10
C ASP A 105 -18.57 1.30 -4.52
N GLU A 106 -19.09 2.24 -5.32
CA GLU A 106 -20.51 2.27 -5.74
C GLU A 106 -20.83 1.28 -6.86
N ILE A 107 -19.81 0.68 -7.51
CA ILE A 107 -20.02 -0.35 -8.54
C ILE A 107 -20.09 -1.73 -7.90
N THR A 108 -19.15 -2.05 -7.03
CA THR A 108 -19.07 -3.38 -6.40
C THR A 108 -19.86 -3.47 -5.09
N GLY A 109 -20.32 -2.34 -4.56
CA GLY A 109 -20.98 -2.25 -3.26
C GLY A 109 -20.04 -2.45 -2.06
N ARG A 110 -18.74 -2.56 -2.28
CA ARG A 110 -17.76 -2.70 -1.18
C ARG A 110 -17.67 -1.42 -0.38
N VAL A 111 -17.60 -1.59 0.94
CA VAL A 111 -17.37 -0.48 1.87
C VAL A 111 -16.16 -0.79 2.73
N ALA A 112 -15.23 0.15 2.83
CA ALA A 112 -14.13 0.10 3.79
C ALA A 112 -14.37 1.21 4.82
N ARG A 113 -14.26 0.87 6.11
CA ARG A 113 -14.33 1.80 7.23
C ARG A 113 -13.01 1.76 7.99
N TYR A 114 -12.52 2.92 8.40
CA TYR A 114 -11.23 3.08 9.04
C TYR A 114 -11.40 3.72 10.40
N ASP A 115 -10.66 3.23 11.39
CA ASP A 115 -10.68 3.70 12.76
C ASP A 115 -9.27 4.11 13.21
N TYR A 116 -9.16 5.16 14.01
CA TYR A 116 -7.89 5.76 14.38
C TYR A 116 -7.81 5.94 15.89
N ASP A 117 -6.60 5.88 16.45
CA ASP A 117 -6.35 6.23 17.83
C ASP A 117 -6.20 7.76 18.05
N GLU A 118 -5.94 8.15 19.28
CA GLU A 118 -5.74 9.55 19.68
C GLU A 118 -4.47 10.19 19.09
N PHE A 119 -3.56 9.38 18.53
CA PHE A 119 -2.31 9.80 17.90
C PHE A 119 -2.38 9.77 16.36
N ASP A 120 -3.58 9.62 15.78
CA ASP A 120 -3.84 9.50 14.34
C ASP A 120 -3.28 8.24 13.69
N ASN A 121 -2.92 7.21 14.46
CA ASN A 121 -2.56 5.91 13.90
C ASN A 121 -3.83 5.16 13.45
N LEU A 122 -3.78 4.59 12.25
CA LEU A 122 -4.83 3.68 11.76
C LEU A 122 -4.80 2.38 12.58
N ILE A 123 -5.84 2.15 13.41
CA ILE A 123 -5.90 0.99 14.33
C ILE A 123 -6.79 -0.13 13.82
N SER A 124 -7.77 0.16 12.96
CA SER A 124 -8.55 -0.89 12.31
C SER A 124 -9.06 -0.50 10.94
N ALA A 125 -9.25 -1.50 10.10
CA ALA A 125 -9.97 -1.39 8.85
C ALA A 125 -11.04 -2.49 8.80
N GLU A 126 -12.28 -2.10 8.51
CA GLU A 126 -13.41 -2.99 8.32
C GLU A 126 -13.80 -2.99 6.85
N TYR A 127 -13.85 -4.16 6.24
CA TYR A 127 -14.25 -4.36 4.85
C TYR A 127 -15.57 -5.11 4.79
N GLU A 128 -16.57 -4.49 4.19
CA GLU A 128 -17.88 -5.07 3.96
C GLU A 128 -18.08 -5.38 2.47
N ARG A 129 -18.48 -6.62 2.17
CA ARG A 129 -18.80 -7.06 0.81
C ARG A 129 -19.92 -8.11 0.84
N GLY A 130 -21.04 -7.83 0.18
CA GLY A 130 -22.14 -8.81 0.05
C GLY A 130 -22.75 -9.28 1.36
N GLY A 131 -22.66 -8.48 2.43
CA GLY A 131 -23.11 -8.82 3.78
C GLY A 131 -22.05 -9.53 4.63
N GLU A 132 -20.91 -9.89 4.06
CA GLU A 132 -19.76 -10.37 4.83
C GLU A 132 -18.91 -9.19 5.31
N VAL A 133 -18.45 -9.26 6.54
CA VAL A 133 -17.62 -8.23 7.19
C VAL A 133 -16.32 -8.86 7.66
N GLU A 134 -15.21 -8.32 7.15
CA GLU A 134 -13.86 -8.64 7.60
C GLU A 134 -13.29 -7.44 8.35
N ARG A 135 -12.74 -7.65 9.55
CA ARG A 135 -12.10 -6.59 10.32
C ARG A 135 -10.64 -6.92 10.58
N LEU A 136 -9.75 -6.03 10.17
CA LEU A 136 -8.31 -6.10 10.38
C LEU A 136 -7.90 -5.06 11.42
N TYR A 137 -7.08 -5.47 12.37
CA TYR A 137 -6.50 -4.59 13.38
C TYR A 137 -5.01 -4.37 13.13
N ARG A 138 -4.54 -3.17 13.47
CA ARG A 138 -3.13 -2.76 13.48
C ARG A 138 -2.92 -1.79 14.65
N VAL A 139 -3.06 -2.31 15.86
CA VAL A 139 -3.08 -1.50 17.07
C VAL A 139 -1.65 -1.34 17.59
N PRO A 140 -1.07 -0.14 17.59
CA PRO A 140 0.25 0.08 18.14
C PRO A 140 0.24 0.10 19.67
N ASP A 141 1.34 -0.34 20.30
CA ASP A 141 1.62 0.00 21.68
C ASP A 141 2.42 1.33 21.77
N ARG A 142 2.81 1.71 22.98
CA ARG A 142 3.58 2.94 23.20
C ARG A 142 5.00 2.91 22.61
N MET A 143 5.50 1.74 22.26
CA MET A 143 6.82 1.53 21.64
C MET A 143 6.73 1.43 20.11
N GLY A 144 5.52 1.43 19.54
CA GLY A 144 5.28 1.27 18.12
C GLY A 144 5.15 -0.17 17.64
N ASN A 145 5.11 -1.15 18.55
CA ASN A 145 4.86 -2.54 18.19
C ASN A 145 3.41 -2.72 17.76
N LEU A 146 3.15 -3.46 16.67
CA LEU A 146 1.84 -3.59 16.05
C LEU A 146 1.16 -4.92 16.42
N PHE A 147 -0.08 -4.85 16.87
CA PHE A 147 -0.93 -5.98 17.22
C PHE A 147 -2.10 -6.11 16.24
N GLU A 148 -2.55 -7.35 16.00
CA GLU A 148 -3.71 -7.66 15.14
C GLU A 148 -4.99 -7.91 15.95
N THR A 149 -4.95 -7.67 17.26
CA THR A 149 -6.11 -7.63 18.14
C THR A 149 -6.20 -6.28 18.84
N ARG A 150 -7.41 -5.90 19.25
CA ARG A 150 -7.62 -4.68 20.03
C ARG A 150 -7.01 -4.80 21.42
N GLU A 151 -7.02 -6.00 21.98
CA GLU A 151 -6.53 -6.37 23.31
C GLU A 151 -4.99 -6.45 23.36
N LYS A 152 -4.31 -6.48 22.21
CA LYS A 152 -2.84 -6.58 22.08
C LYS A 152 -2.27 -7.86 22.70
N ASP A 153 -2.96 -8.97 22.54
CA ASP A 153 -2.64 -10.26 23.14
C ASP A 153 -2.23 -11.34 22.12
N ASP A 154 -2.28 -11.01 20.81
CA ASP A 154 -2.04 -11.95 19.71
C ASP A 154 -0.58 -12.20 19.41
N ARG A 155 0.33 -11.38 19.97
CA ARG A 155 1.78 -11.49 19.72
C ARG A 155 2.61 -10.93 20.86
N LYS A 156 3.89 -11.32 20.89
CA LYS A 156 4.87 -10.81 21.84
C LYS A 156 6.08 -10.23 21.13
N TYR A 157 6.59 -9.17 21.68
CA TYR A 157 7.80 -8.50 21.21
C TYR A 157 8.92 -8.61 22.25
N ASP A 158 10.16 -8.71 21.80
CA ASP A 158 11.32 -8.64 22.67
C ASP A 158 11.65 -7.19 23.07
N ALA A 159 12.66 -7.02 23.92
CA ALA A 159 13.10 -5.71 24.39
C ALA A 159 13.59 -4.77 23.27
N GLY A 160 13.90 -5.29 22.10
CA GLY A 160 14.30 -4.53 20.91
C GLY A 160 13.12 -4.21 19.97
N GLY A 161 11.88 -4.55 20.33
CA GLY A 161 10.70 -4.34 19.50
C GLY A 161 10.60 -5.32 18.32
N ARG A 162 11.37 -6.43 18.35
CA ARG A 162 11.26 -7.47 17.33
C ARG A 162 10.16 -8.45 17.70
N LEU A 163 9.37 -8.89 16.73
CA LEU A 163 8.32 -9.89 16.93
C LEU A 163 8.95 -11.21 17.38
N ALA A 164 8.71 -11.61 18.63
CA ALA A 164 9.22 -12.85 19.20
C ALA A 164 8.25 -14.01 19.02
N GLU A 165 6.94 -13.72 19.04
CA GLU A 165 5.90 -14.73 19.01
C GLU A 165 4.60 -14.12 18.46
N ASP A 166 3.88 -14.86 17.60
CA ASP A 166 2.49 -14.60 17.22
C ASP A 166 1.60 -15.83 17.51
N ARG A 167 0.40 -15.90 16.98
CA ARG A 167 -0.55 -17.01 17.19
C ARG A 167 -0.03 -18.35 16.68
N GLU A 168 0.78 -18.35 15.62
CA GLU A 168 1.18 -19.55 14.91
C GLU A 168 2.66 -19.86 15.06
N PHE A 169 3.51 -18.83 15.28
CA PHE A 169 4.95 -18.96 15.18
C PHE A 169 5.70 -18.35 16.36
N PHE A 170 6.90 -18.92 16.62
CA PHE A 170 8.01 -18.27 17.30
C PHE A 170 9.00 -17.75 16.25
N TYR A 171 9.62 -16.60 16.52
CA TYR A 171 10.55 -15.92 15.62
C TYR A 171 11.94 -15.86 16.26
N HIS A 172 12.94 -16.35 15.55
CA HIS A 172 14.30 -16.42 16.02
C HIS A 172 15.19 -15.47 15.20
N TYR A 173 16.03 -14.73 15.89
CA TYR A 173 16.89 -13.70 15.31
C TYR A 173 18.36 -13.97 15.62
N ASP A 174 19.28 -13.55 14.73
CA ASP A 174 20.70 -13.51 15.01
C ASP A 174 21.07 -12.34 15.93
N CYS A 175 22.38 -12.22 16.24
CA CYS A 175 22.87 -11.14 17.10
C CYS A 175 22.78 -9.75 16.45
N GLU A 176 22.61 -9.69 15.14
CA GLU A 176 22.46 -8.46 14.36
C GLU A 176 20.98 -8.06 14.21
N GLY A 177 20.05 -8.94 14.63
CA GLY A 177 18.61 -8.70 14.56
C GLY A 177 17.94 -9.14 13.26
N ASN A 178 18.64 -9.92 12.41
CA ASN A 178 18.03 -10.51 11.22
C ASN A 178 17.21 -11.73 11.61
N LEU A 179 16.02 -11.88 11.02
CA LEU A 179 15.20 -13.08 11.20
C LEU A 179 15.89 -14.28 10.53
N ILE A 180 16.25 -15.29 11.31
CA ILE A 180 16.95 -16.48 10.80
C ILE A 180 16.06 -17.72 10.74
N PHE A 181 15.01 -17.77 11.57
CA PHE A 181 14.13 -18.92 11.61
C PHE A 181 12.74 -18.58 12.15
N LYS A 182 11.72 -19.24 11.62
CA LYS A 182 10.33 -19.14 12.03
C LYS A 182 9.84 -20.54 12.39
N GLU A 183 9.51 -20.76 13.65
CA GLU A 183 9.13 -22.05 14.23
C GLU A 183 7.62 -22.11 14.43
N PHE A 184 6.96 -23.16 13.93
CA PHE A 184 5.54 -23.38 14.19
C PHE A 184 5.30 -23.75 15.66
N LYS A 185 4.29 -23.11 16.26
CA LYS A 185 3.77 -23.57 17.55
C LYS A 185 3.02 -24.88 17.37
N GLU A 186 3.12 -25.79 18.34
CA GLU A 186 2.34 -27.00 18.41
C GLU A 186 0.84 -26.69 18.59
N MET A 187 0.17 -26.32 17.51
CA MET A 187 -1.29 -26.32 17.45
C MET A 187 -1.71 -27.19 16.29
N ALA A 188 -2.62 -28.10 16.59
CA ALA A 188 -3.34 -28.87 15.56
C ALA A 188 -4.01 -27.90 14.58
N LEU A 189 -3.34 -27.57 13.48
CA LEU A 189 -3.94 -26.85 12.38
C LEU A 189 -5.15 -27.66 11.92
N ARG A 190 -6.28 -27.01 11.72
CA ARG A 190 -7.54 -27.60 11.30
C ARG A 190 -7.30 -28.55 10.13
N GLY A 191 -7.34 -29.86 10.40
CA GLY A 191 -7.43 -30.92 9.40
C GLY A 191 -6.13 -31.58 8.93
N GLY A 192 -4.97 -31.21 9.46
CA GLY A 192 -3.71 -31.88 9.14
C GLY A 192 -2.76 -31.86 10.32
N ILE A 193 -2.25 -33.02 10.72
CA ILE A 193 -1.09 -33.10 11.59
C ILE A 193 0.09 -32.68 10.72
N VAL A 194 0.43 -31.40 10.74
CA VAL A 194 1.78 -30.97 10.38
C VAL A 194 2.62 -31.35 11.60
N ALA A 195 3.32 -32.47 11.53
CA ALA A 195 4.31 -32.80 12.54
C ALA A 195 5.22 -31.59 12.66
N PRO A 196 5.53 -31.11 13.88
CA PRO A 196 6.50 -30.05 14.05
C PRO A 196 7.75 -30.50 13.33
N ILE A 197 8.28 -29.68 12.42
CA ILE A 197 9.60 -29.93 11.84
C ILE A 197 10.53 -29.92 13.04
N ASN A 198 10.97 -31.10 13.45
CA ASN A 198 11.84 -31.19 14.59
C ASN A 198 13.19 -30.59 14.18
N LYS A 199 13.88 -30.00 15.13
CA LYS A 199 15.19 -29.36 14.98
C LYS A 199 16.18 -30.27 14.22
N GLU A 200 16.19 -31.56 14.51
CA GLU A 200 17.08 -32.56 13.91
C GLU A 200 16.78 -32.75 12.41
N GLN A 201 15.52 -32.66 11.99
CA GLN A 201 15.15 -32.67 10.58
C GLN A 201 15.61 -31.41 9.85
N LEU A 202 15.46 -30.23 10.45
CA LEU A 202 15.96 -28.97 9.88
C LEU A 202 17.49 -28.96 9.79
N GLU A 203 18.18 -29.46 10.82
CA GLU A 203 19.65 -29.60 10.81
C GLU A 203 20.12 -30.54 9.71
N THR A 204 19.36 -31.61 9.46
CA THR A 204 19.69 -32.62 8.43
C THR A 204 19.36 -32.14 7.02
N GLU A 205 18.15 -31.59 6.80
CA GLU A 205 17.67 -31.21 5.46
C GLU A 205 18.32 -29.90 4.95
N LEU A 206 18.56 -28.94 5.84
CA LEU A 206 19.12 -27.64 5.48
C LEU A 206 20.63 -27.52 5.76
N GLY A 207 21.24 -28.50 6.39
CA GLY A 207 22.65 -28.47 6.79
C GLY A 207 22.96 -27.34 7.80
N ILE A 208 21.98 -26.96 8.60
CA ILE A 208 22.03 -25.86 9.57
C ILE A 208 22.22 -26.44 10.96
N ARG A 209 23.14 -25.90 11.76
CA ARG A 209 23.28 -26.25 13.18
C ARG A 209 22.77 -25.15 14.06
N PHE A 210 21.82 -25.50 14.94
CA PHE A 210 21.32 -24.60 15.97
C PHE A 210 22.12 -24.79 17.27
N ARG A 211 22.58 -23.69 17.87
CA ARG A 211 23.19 -23.72 19.21
C ARG A 211 22.20 -23.16 20.22
N ALA A 212 22.10 -23.83 21.36
CA ALA A 212 21.38 -23.30 22.51
C ALA A 212 22.17 -22.14 23.16
N PHE A 213 21.54 -21.01 23.33
CA PHE A 213 22.06 -19.87 24.12
C PHE A 213 20.99 -19.48 25.14
N GLY A 214 21.21 -19.85 26.38
CA GLY A 214 20.23 -19.63 27.44
C GLY A 214 18.92 -20.38 27.18
N THR A 215 17.80 -19.67 27.14
CA THR A 215 16.48 -20.24 26.89
C THR A 215 16.06 -20.25 25.39
N GLY A 216 16.98 -19.94 24.47
CA GLY A 216 16.69 -19.84 23.03
C GLY A 216 17.72 -20.54 22.15
N TRP A 217 17.33 -20.79 20.90
CA TRP A 217 18.17 -21.37 19.85
C TRP A 217 18.68 -20.24 18.95
N ARG A 218 19.96 -20.31 18.53
CA ARG A 218 20.57 -19.37 17.57
C ARG A 218 21.25 -20.12 16.44
N TYR A 219 21.20 -19.55 15.23
CA TYR A 219 21.90 -20.03 14.05
C TYR A 219 23.39 -19.67 14.14
N ASP A 220 24.29 -20.61 13.86
CA ASP A 220 25.75 -20.37 13.84
C ASP A 220 26.20 -20.12 12.39
N TRP A 221 26.33 -18.86 12.04
CA TRP A 221 26.74 -18.38 10.70
C TRP A 221 28.19 -18.69 10.34
N GLN A 222 29.07 -18.81 11.35
CA GLN A 222 30.50 -18.75 11.15
C GLN A 222 31.12 -20.03 10.54
N ARG A 223 30.36 -21.08 10.28
CA ARG A 223 30.92 -22.36 9.83
C ARG A 223 30.69 -22.69 8.34
N ARG A 224 30.20 -21.78 7.51
CA ARG A 224 30.04 -22.05 6.05
C ARG A 224 31.23 -21.64 5.18
N HIS A 225 32.29 -21.10 5.74
CA HIS A 225 33.47 -20.60 5.01
C HIS A 225 34.78 -21.12 5.58
N ALA A 226 34.82 -22.37 6.06
CA ALA A 226 36.05 -23.10 6.35
C ALA A 226 36.16 -24.34 5.48
#